data_72a2225c07d6e8a9e7ddf69132ba6f6e
#
_entry.id   72a2225c07d6e8a9e7ddf69132ba6f6e
#
_cell.length_a   1.000
_cell.length_b   1.000
_cell.length_c   1.000
_cell.angle_alpha   90.00
_cell.angle_beta   90.00
_cell.angle_gamma   90.00
#
_symmetry.space_group_name_H-M   'P 1'
#
loop_
_entity.id
_entity.type
_entity.pdbx_description
1 polymer ?
#
loop_
_entity_poly.entity_id
_entity_poly.type
_entity_poly.pdbx_seq_one_letter_code
_entity_poly.pdbx_strand_id
1 'polypeptide(L)'
;MTKVEKREARIKAAEKKRLRREERRSAKTRRSKDGTWTKKNNSSHFGNKLHTVQGTDIPLIREFVVTTASLHDSQVDLSMPGIPCYRDKGYAGAPCRGINATMDKASRNHPLTIDPEISPYLINGKWMVS
;
A
#
# COMPACT_ATOMS: atom_id res chain seq x y z
N MET A 1 19.93 34.97 -39.78
CA MET A 1 20.23 33.52 -39.68
C MET A 1 20.38 32.93 -41.06
N THR A 2 21.56 32.47 -41.35
CA THR A 2 21.91 31.85 -42.64
C THR A 2 21.32 30.42 -42.71
N LYS A 3 21.27 29.86 -43.93
CA LYS A 3 20.84 28.45 -44.13
C LYS A 3 21.70 27.45 -43.32
N VAL A 4 22.97 27.75 -43.17
CA VAL A 4 23.93 26.91 -42.39
C VAL A 4 23.59 26.93 -40.90
N GLU A 5 23.41 28.11 -40.32
CA GLU A 5 23.02 28.27 -38.89
C GLU A 5 21.71 27.56 -38.54
N LYS A 6 20.72 27.61 -39.47
CA LYS A 6 19.44 26.88 -39.27
C LYS A 6 19.65 25.38 -39.28
N ARG A 7 20.56 24.86 -40.10
CA ARG A 7 20.87 23.43 -40.18
C ARG A 7 21.57 22.96 -38.90
N GLU A 8 22.54 23.70 -38.40
CA GLU A 8 23.26 23.41 -37.18
C GLU A 8 22.35 23.44 -35.95
N ALA A 9 21.46 24.43 -35.87
CA ALA A 9 20.46 24.50 -34.79
C ALA A 9 19.50 23.29 -34.77
N ARG A 10 19.10 22.79 -35.95
CA ARG A 10 18.29 21.57 -36.08
C ARG A 10 19.04 20.33 -35.61
N ILE A 11 20.33 20.20 -35.96
CA ILE A 11 21.17 19.07 -35.55
C ILE A 11 21.33 19.08 -34.02
N LYS A 12 21.67 20.21 -33.40
CA LYS A 12 21.80 20.37 -31.95
C LYS A 12 20.49 20.07 -31.23
N ALA A 13 19.36 20.51 -31.78
CA ALA A 13 18.02 20.21 -31.18
C ALA A 13 17.69 18.71 -31.24
N ALA A 14 18.00 18.04 -32.34
CA ALA A 14 17.81 16.61 -32.52
C ALA A 14 18.67 15.80 -31.55
N GLU A 15 19.94 16.20 -31.40
CA GLU A 15 20.88 15.56 -30.46
C GLU A 15 20.46 15.72 -29.01
N LYS A 16 20.03 16.92 -28.58
CA LYS A 16 19.46 17.18 -27.26
C LYS A 16 18.20 16.35 -27.00
N LYS A 17 17.34 16.15 -28.00
CA LYS A 17 16.16 15.31 -27.90
C LYS A 17 16.53 13.83 -27.76
N ARG A 18 17.59 13.36 -28.42
CA ARG A 18 18.11 11.99 -28.31
C ARG A 18 18.62 11.72 -26.90
N LEU A 19 19.49 12.59 -26.37
CA LEU A 19 20.06 12.51 -25.05
C LEU A 19 18.96 12.46 -23.96
N ARG A 20 17.98 13.35 -24.03
CA ARG A 20 16.82 13.31 -23.10
C ARG A 20 16.04 12.00 -23.16
N ARG A 21 15.98 11.38 -24.34
CA ARG A 21 15.29 10.09 -24.52
C ARG A 21 16.09 8.94 -23.93
N GLU A 22 17.40 8.98 -24.03
CA GLU A 22 18.32 8.03 -23.39
C GLU A 22 18.32 8.15 -21.87
N GLU A 23 18.38 9.36 -21.32
CA GLU A 23 18.25 9.62 -19.90
C GLU A 23 16.92 9.09 -19.32
N ARG A 24 15.81 9.31 -20.03
CA ARG A 24 14.51 8.76 -19.64
C ARG A 24 14.47 7.24 -19.69
N ARG A 25 15.17 6.59 -20.63
CA ARG A 25 15.28 5.14 -20.70
C ARG A 25 16.14 4.60 -19.57
N SER A 26 17.27 5.20 -19.26
CA SER A 26 18.14 4.80 -18.16
C SER A 26 17.47 5.01 -16.79
N ALA A 27 16.69 6.09 -16.63
CA ALA A 27 15.88 6.30 -15.42
C ALA A 27 14.78 5.25 -15.26
N LYS A 28 14.18 4.76 -16.36
CA LYS A 28 13.19 3.67 -16.33
C LYS A 28 13.81 2.32 -15.93
N THR A 29 15.04 2.03 -16.35
CA THR A 29 15.75 0.78 -16.05
C THR A 29 16.23 0.71 -14.60
N ARG A 30 16.36 1.84 -13.91
CA ARG A 30 16.73 1.89 -12.48
C ARG A 30 15.56 1.62 -11.53
N ARG A 31 14.32 1.64 -12.02
CA ARG A 31 13.14 1.32 -11.20
C ARG A 31 12.95 -0.18 -11.13
N SER A 32 12.57 -0.67 -9.97
CA SER A 32 12.14 -2.07 -9.82
C SER A 32 11.05 -2.38 -10.85
N LYS A 33 11.19 -3.48 -11.58
CA LYS A 33 10.18 -3.93 -12.54
C LYS A 33 8.92 -4.45 -11.84
N ASP A 34 9.06 -4.85 -10.59
CA ASP A 34 8.01 -5.49 -9.80
C ASP A 34 7.19 -4.48 -8.97
N GLY A 35 7.64 -3.22 -8.93
CA GLY A 35 6.91 -2.15 -8.26
C GLY A 35 5.76 -1.60 -9.12
N THR A 36 4.73 -1.08 -8.47
CA THR A 36 3.60 -0.39 -9.10
C THR A 36 3.35 0.98 -8.46
N TRP A 37 2.52 1.78 -9.11
CA TRP A 37 2.12 3.07 -8.59
C TRP A 37 0.90 2.94 -7.66
N THR A 38 0.95 3.63 -6.54
CA THR A 38 -0.21 3.85 -5.66
C THR A 38 -0.34 5.34 -5.35
N LYS A 39 -1.54 5.78 -5.02
CA LYS A 39 -1.83 7.16 -4.64
C LYS A 39 -2.29 7.21 -3.19
N LYS A 40 -1.63 8.04 -2.38
CA LYS A 40 -2.02 8.29 -0.99
C LYS A 40 -1.94 9.80 -0.72
N ASN A 41 -3.03 10.36 -0.16
CA ASN A 41 -3.11 11.79 0.19
C ASN A 41 -2.67 12.72 -0.97
N ASN A 42 -3.19 12.49 -2.16
CA ASN A 42 -2.86 13.23 -3.40
C ASN A 42 -1.43 13.06 -3.92
N SER A 43 -0.57 12.33 -3.24
CA SER A 43 0.79 12.02 -3.67
C SER A 43 0.88 10.63 -4.30
N SER A 44 1.63 10.51 -5.40
CA SER A 44 1.86 9.23 -6.09
C SER A 44 3.16 8.61 -5.61
N HIS A 45 3.10 7.37 -5.17
CA HIS A 45 4.25 6.59 -4.70
C HIS A 45 4.43 5.36 -5.59
N PHE A 46 5.68 5.08 -5.94
CA PHE A 46 6.07 3.89 -6.69
C PHE A 46 6.81 2.91 -5.80
N GLY A 47 6.41 1.65 -5.78
CA GLY A 47 7.11 0.63 -5.00
C GLY A 47 6.26 -0.60 -4.70
N ASN A 48 6.56 -1.19 -3.57
CA ASN A 48 5.89 -2.37 -3.03
C ASN A 48 5.27 -2.03 -1.67
N LYS A 49 4.32 -2.85 -1.23
CA LYS A 49 3.76 -2.83 0.12
C LYS A 49 4.23 -4.03 0.91
N LEU A 50 4.50 -3.83 2.17
CA LEU A 50 4.74 -4.88 3.14
C LEU A 50 3.49 -5.08 3.99
N HIS A 51 2.97 -6.29 4.03
CA HIS A 51 1.89 -6.71 4.91
C HIS A 51 2.49 -7.62 5.99
N THR A 52 2.17 -7.36 7.24
CA THR A 52 2.71 -8.11 8.39
C THR A 52 1.61 -8.59 9.30
N VAL A 53 1.79 -9.77 9.87
CA VAL A 53 1.01 -10.27 11.01
C VAL A 53 1.89 -10.27 12.24
N GLN A 54 1.41 -9.66 13.29
CA GLN A 54 2.06 -9.54 14.57
C GLN A 54 1.29 -10.30 15.64
N GLY A 55 1.99 -10.94 16.56
CA GLY A 55 1.37 -11.56 17.73
C GLY A 55 0.80 -10.52 18.69
N THR A 56 -0.33 -10.83 19.32
CA THR A 56 -0.94 -9.96 20.34
C THR A 56 -0.21 -10.01 21.67
N ASP A 57 0.28 -11.18 22.06
CA ASP A 57 0.93 -11.40 23.35
C ASP A 57 2.39 -10.93 23.33
N ILE A 58 3.08 -11.26 22.25
CA ILE A 58 4.47 -10.86 22.04
C ILE A 58 4.52 -10.12 20.71
N PRO A 59 5.00 -8.88 20.66
CA PRO A 59 5.01 -8.05 19.45
C PRO A 59 6.08 -8.50 18.44
N LEU A 60 6.03 -9.77 18.06
CA LEU A 60 6.90 -10.34 17.03
C LEU A 60 6.13 -10.52 15.73
N ILE A 61 6.76 -10.18 14.62
CA ILE A 61 6.23 -10.46 13.29
C ILE A 61 6.26 -11.98 13.09
N ARG A 62 5.09 -12.58 12.90
CA ARG A 62 4.91 -14.02 12.67
C ARG A 62 4.99 -14.37 11.19
N GLU A 63 4.42 -13.52 10.35
CA GLU A 63 4.37 -13.71 8.92
C GLU A 63 4.40 -12.36 8.21
N PHE A 64 4.94 -12.32 7.00
CA PHE A 64 4.88 -11.14 6.16
C PHE A 64 4.77 -11.52 4.67
N VAL A 65 4.16 -10.65 3.90
CA VAL A 65 4.07 -10.76 2.43
C VAL A 65 4.38 -9.40 1.82
N VAL A 66 5.16 -9.43 0.75
CA VAL A 66 5.44 -8.25 -0.07
C VAL A 66 4.56 -8.30 -1.31
N THR A 67 3.81 -7.24 -1.57
CA THR A 67 2.95 -7.11 -2.74
C THR A 67 3.28 -5.84 -3.52
N THR A 68 2.72 -5.71 -4.71
CA THR A 68 2.80 -4.46 -5.46
C THR A 68 2.02 -3.34 -4.76
N ALA A 69 2.48 -2.10 -4.87
CA ALA A 69 1.85 -0.97 -4.17
C ALA A 69 0.40 -0.70 -4.59
N SER A 70 0.00 -1.12 -5.80
CA SER A 70 -1.38 -0.97 -6.29
C SER A 70 -2.37 -1.95 -5.68
N LEU A 71 -1.91 -3.07 -5.11
CA LEU A 71 -2.80 -4.05 -4.49
C LEU A 71 -3.47 -3.45 -3.26
N HIS A 72 -4.79 -3.61 -3.13
CA HIS A 72 -5.51 -3.14 -1.95
C HIS A 72 -5.24 -4.07 -0.77
N ASP A 73 -5.07 -3.49 0.41
CA ASP A 73 -4.68 -4.25 1.62
C ASP A 73 -5.70 -5.35 1.98
N SER A 74 -6.99 -5.10 1.74
CA SER A 74 -8.07 -6.08 1.97
C SER A 74 -8.02 -7.33 1.07
N GLN A 75 -7.18 -7.34 0.04
CA GLN A 75 -6.99 -8.51 -0.83
C GLN A 75 -5.92 -9.48 -0.31
N VAL A 76 -5.21 -9.09 0.75
CA VAL A 76 -4.18 -9.92 1.37
C VAL A 76 -4.70 -10.46 2.68
N ASP A 77 -4.84 -11.77 2.78
CA ASP A 77 -5.26 -12.45 4.00
C ASP A 77 -4.10 -13.28 4.56
N LEU A 78 -3.54 -12.80 5.66
CA LEU A 78 -2.49 -13.49 6.43
C LEU A 78 -3.04 -14.12 7.72
N SER A 79 -4.36 -14.21 7.86
CA SER A 79 -4.99 -14.81 9.04
C SER A 79 -4.78 -16.31 9.09
N MET A 80 -4.62 -16.84 10.30
CA MET A 80 -4.44 -18.28 10.55
C MET A 80 -5.75 -18.92 11.01
N PRO A 81 -6.11 -20.11 10.49
CA PRO A 81 -7.33 -20.81 10.91
C PRO A 81 -7.39 -21.02 12.44
N GLY A 82 -8.53 -20.73 13.05
CA GLY A 82 -8.76 -20.91 14.50
C GLY A 82 -8.13 -19.83 15.40
N ILE A 83 -7.43 -18.85 14.84
CA ILE A 83 -6.81 -17.75 15.61
C ILE A 83 -7.58 -16.45 15.34
N PRO A 84 -7.92 -15.68 16.40
CA PRO A 84 -8.52 -14.35 16.23
C PRO A 84 -7.56 -13.41 15.46
N CYS A 85 -8.09 -12.78 14.42
CA CYS A 85 -7.33 -11.85 13.58
C CYS A 85 -7.94 -10.45 13.71
N TYR A 86 -7.25 -9.58 14.42
CA TYR A 86 -7.62 -8.18 14.62
C TYR A 86 -7.12 -7.36 13.43
N ARG A 87 -8.03 -6.73 12.69
CA ARG A 87 -7.72 -5.96 11.50
C ARG A 87 -8.40 -4.59 11.56
N ASP A 88 -7.80 -3.61 10.92
CA ASP A 88 -8.40 -2.28 10.79
C ASP A 88 -9.73 -2.33 10.00
N LYS A 89 -10.58 -1.36 10.24
CA LYS A 89 -11.87 -1.14 9.53
C LYS A 89 -11.75 -1.12 8.00
N GLY A 90 -10.57 -0.87 7.46
CA GLY A 90 -10.28 -1.00 6.03
C GLY A 90 -10.48 -2.40 5.47
N TYR A 91 -10.42 -3.42 6.34
CA TYR A 91 -10.65 -4.83 6.00
C TYR A 91 -12.09 -5.30 6.22
N ALA A 92 -13.02 -4.40 6.58
CA ALA A 92 -14.43 -4.76 6.77
C ALA A 92 -15.01 -5.38 5.49
N GLY A 93 -15.55 -6.60 5.60
CA GLY A 93 -16.04 -7.38 4.48
C GLY A 93 -14.96 -8.14 3.68
N ALA A 94 -13.69 -8.02 4.03
CA ALA A 94 -12.62 -8.79 3.39
C ALA A 94 -12.61 -10.24 3.92
N PRO A 95 -12.22 -11.23 3.08
CA PRO A 95 -12.07 -12.62 3.49
C PRO A 95 -11.12 -12.76 4.69
N CYS A 96 -11.41 -13.68 5.59
CA CYS A 96 -10.60 -14.04 6.74
C CYS A 96 -10.65 -15.54 6.97
N ARG A 97 -9.49 -16.20 6.90
CA ARG A 97 -9.37 -17.64 7.17
C ARG A 97 -9.42 -17.95 8.66
N GLY A 98 -9.02 -17.00 9.50
CA GLY A 98 -9.10 -17.08 10.95
C GLY A 98 -10.45 -16.63 11.51
N ILE A 99 -10.52 -16.46 12.82
CA ILE A 99 -11.68 -15.85 13.49
C ILE A 99 -11.63 -14.35 13.20
N ASN A 100 -12.64 -13.86 12.50
CA ASN A 100 -12.67 -12.46 12.08
C ASN A 100 -13.01 -11.52 13.24
N ALA A 101 -12.01 -10.82 13.76
CA ALA A 101 -12.14 -9.76 14.75
C ALA A 101 -11.83 -8.37 14.14
N THR A 102 -12.17 -8.18 12.87
CA THR A 102 -12.00 -6.90 12.16
C THR A 102 -12.91 -5.84 12.79
N MET A 103 -12.38 -4.64 12.97
CA MET A 103 -13.15 -3.50 13.48
C MET A 103 -14.29 -3.12 12.54
N ASP A 104 -15.49 -2.98 13.08
CA ASP A 104 -16.65 -2.53 12.32
C ASP A 104 -16.55 -1.05 11.94
N LYS A 105 -17.19 -0.71 10.81
CA LYS A 105 -17.35 0.68 10.39
C LYS A 105 -18.60 1.26 11.05
N ALA A 106 -18.40 2.29 11.88
CA ALA A 106 -19.52 3.10 12.30
C ALA A 106 -20.16 3.81 11.09
N SER A 107 -21.47 3.77 10.97
CA SER A 107 -22.24 4.60 10.05
C SER A 107 -23.25 5.44 10.82
N ARG A 108 -23.81 6.47 10.17
CA ARG A 108 -24.76 7.39 10.81
C ARG A 108 -25.97 6.67 11.44
N ASN A 109 -26.39 5.56 10.84
CA ASN A 109 -27.57 4.78 11.27
C ASN A 109 -27.21 3.49 11.98
N HIS A 110 -25.95 3.15 12.08
CA HIS A 110 -25.43 1.97 12.74
C HIS A 110 -24.25 2.35 13.63
N PRO A 111 -24.50 2.81 14.88
CA PRO A 111 -23.44 3.05 15.84
C PRO A 111 -22.70 1.73 16.12
N LEU A 112 -21.43 1.82 16.48
CA LEU A 112 -20.65 0.66 16.88
C LEU A 112 -21.29 0.01 18.12
N THR A 113 -21.72 -1.23 17.99
CA THR A 113 -22.09 -2.06 19.12
C THR A 113 -20.82 -2.70 19.65
N ILE A 114 -20.52 -2.51 20.91
CA ILE A 114 -19.40 -3.19 21.56
C ILE A 114 -19.83 -4.64 21.79
N ASP A 115 -19.20 -5.57 21.07
CA ASP A 115 -19.40 -6.98 21.32
C ASP A 115 -18.81 -7.32 22.69
N PRO A 116 -19.62 -7.91 23.63
CA PRO A 116 -19.13 -8.23 24.95
C PRO A 116 -17.96 -9.23 24.97
N GLU A 117 -17.80 -10.05 23.95
CA GLU A 117 -16.64 -10.94 23.81
C GLU A 117 -15.34 -10.20 23.44
N ILE A 118 -15.45 -9.04 22.81
CA ILE A 118 -14.31 -8.19 22.43
C ILE A 118 -14.06 -7.09 23.48
N SER A 119 -15.01 -6.89 24.41
CA SER A 119 -14.96 -5.88 25.47
C SER A 119 -13.70 -5.93 26.37
N PRO A 120 -13.07 -7.09 26.67
CA PRO A 120 -11.83 -7.12 27.47
C PRO A 120 -10.66 -6.37 26.88
N TYR A 121 -10.67 -6.15 25.56
CA TYR A 121 -9.60 -5.45 24.83
C TYR A 121 -9.84 -3.94 24.69
N LEU A 122 -10.96 -3.44 25.25
CA LEU A 122 -11.31 -2.03 25.24
C LEU A 122 -10.95 -1.42 26.60
N ILE A 123 -9.77 -0.86 26.73
CA ILE A 123 -9.39 -0.09 27.93
C ILE A 123 -9.59 1.39 27.64
N ASN A 124 -10.46 2.06 28.44
CA ASN A 124 -10.75 3.49 28.34
C ASN A 124 -11.26 3.97 26.98
N GLY A 125 -12.05 3.16 26.26
CA GLY A 125 -12.61 3.54 24.95
C GLY A 125 -11.58 3.61 23.82
N LYS A 126 -10.37 3.11 24.03
CA LYS A 126 -9.33 2.97 23.00
C LYS A 126 -9.01 1.50 22.81
N TRP A 127 -8.97 1.09 21.54
CA TRP A 127 -8.44 -0.22 21.18
C TRP A 127 -6.95 -0.25 21.48
N MET A 128 -6.51 -1.24 22.24
CA MET A 128 -5.08 -1.52 22.32
C MET A 128 -4.65 -2.14 20.98
N VAL A 129 -4.14 -1.32 20.08
CA VAL A 129 -3.36 -1.78 18.93
C VAL A 129 -1.95 -1.95 19.46
N SER A 130 -1.55 -3.17 19.70
CA SER A 130 -0.14 -3.52 19.91
C SER A 130 0.46 -3.84 18.55
#